data_9bd4afc6f707bc5c5b9830754eeca303
#
_entry.id   9bd4afc6f707bc5c5b9830754eeca303
#
_cell.length_a   1.000
_cell.length_b   1.000
_cell.length_c   1.000
_cell.angle_alpha   90.00
_cell.angle_beta   90.00
_cell.angle_gamma   90.00
#
_symmetry.space_group_name_H-M   'P 1'
#
loop_
_entity.id
_entity.type
_entity.pdbx_description
1 polymer ?
#
loop_
_entity_poly.entity_id
_entity_poly.type
_entity_poly.pdbx_seq_one_letter_code
_entity_poly.pdbx_strand_id
1 'polypeptide(L)'
;MDAIQGIDDDVASQPARNWGSSLMPDGQAHMEPQYAEEGPGPGIFRAEPGDPLRRPEAQQQPTSQAGRWCPRRRGCVALGALALLAGASVGSWLLVLYLWPAASQPSPGNLQDEEMPLSCSEASGEEALLPSLPRTVSFRINPEGFLLAVQVRARPDWLLVCHEGWSSALGLRICQSLGHLRLTHYKGVNLSDIQLNSSQGFAQLSPGLGGFLEEVWQPRDSCASGQIVSLRCSECGTRPLASRIVGGQAVAPGRWPWQASVALGSRHTCGGSVLAPRWVMTAAHCMHSFRLSRLSSWRVYTGLVSHSAVRPHQGAVVERIIPHPLYSTQNHDYDVALLQLRTPLNFSDTVGAVCLPAEKQDFPRGSQCWVSGWGHTDPSHTHNSDTLQDTVVPLLGTRLCNSSCMYSGALTPRMLCAGYVDGRADACQGDSGGPLVCLDGGTWHLVGVVSWGRGCAEPNHPGVYAKVAEFLDWIHDTAR
;
A
#
# COMPACT_ATOMS: atom_id res chain seq x y z
N MET A 1 63.49 14.38 -46.04
CA MET A 1 64.49 15.08 -45.23
C MET A 1 63.97 14.98 -43.83
N ASP A 2 64.39 14.02 -43.26
CA ASP A 2 65.29 13.78 -42.12
C ASP A 2 64.52 13.86 -40.84
N ALA A 3 64.28 12.83 -40.21
CA ALA A 3 65.15 11.87 -39.50
C ALA A 3 65.04 12.12 -37.99
N ILE A 4 64.58 11.15 -37.31
CA ILE A 4 65.30 10.16 -36.50
C ILE A 4 65.32 10.45 -34.99
N GLN A 5 65.00 9.45 -34.30
CA GLN A 5 65.40 8.70 -33.12
C GLN A 5 64.70 9.12 -31.81
N GLY A 6 64.12 8.28 -31.05
CA GLY A 6 64.36 6.84 -30.73
C GLY A 6 64.92 6.70 -29.31
N ILE A 7 64.59 5.66 -28.67
CA ILE A 7 65.17 4.97 -27.48
C ILE A 7 64.08 4.83 -26.38
N ASP A 8 63.43 3.70 -26.24
CA ASP A 8 63.73 2.36 -25.70
C ASP A 8 63.85 2.31 -24.16
N ASP A 9 63.06 1.39 -23.68
CA ASP A 9 63.30 0.42 -22.59
C ASP A 9 63.31 0.91 -21.13
N ASP A 10 62.50 0.38 -20.26
CA ASP A 10 62.81 -0.84 -19.54
C ASP A 10 61.61 -1.48 -18.80
N VAL A 11 61.53 -2.74 -19.01
CA VAL A 11 60.79 -3.79 -18.35
C VAL A 11 61.37 -4.02 -16.95
N ALA A 12 60.56 -4.15 -15.93
CA ALA A 12 60.92 -4.95 -14.73
C ALA A 12 59.74 -5.64 -14.11
N SER A 13 59.72 -6.90 -14.34
CA SER A 13 58.98 -8.00 -13.75
C SER A 13 59.12 -8.13 -12.26
N GLN A 14 58.08 -8.66 -11.67
CA GLN A 14 57.83 -9.38 -10.42
C GLN A 14 59.04 -9.87 -9.60
N PRO A 15 58.83 -10.25 -8.28
CA PRO A 15 58.20 -11.55 -8.01
C PRO A 15 57.32 -11.64 -6.75
N ALA A 16 56.45 -12.63 -6.82
CA ALA A 16 55.75 -13.27 -5.73
C ALA A 16 56.72 -13.86 -4.68
N ARG A 17 56.37 -13.79 -3.41
CA ARG A 17 56.98 -14.64 -2.36
C ARG A 17 55.89 -15.41 -1.61
N ASN A 18 55.89 -16.69 -1.87
CA ASN A 18 55.41 -17.77 -1.05
C ASN A 18 56.35 -17.99 0.14
N TRP A 19 55.82 -18.17 1.30
CA TRP A 19 56.42 -18.92 2.44
C TRP A 19 55.17 -19.47 3.18
N GLY A 20 54.88 -20.74 3.29
CA GLY A 20 55.79 -21.82 3.63
C GLY A 20 55.36 -22.32 5.01
N SER A 21 54.72 -23.48 5.01
CA SER A 21 54.28 -24.29 6.16
C SER A 21 55.41 -24.49 7.15
N SER A 22 55.12 -24.45 8.45
CA SER A 22 55.94 -25.15 9.47
C SER A 22 55.06 -25.56 10.65
N LEU A 23 54.86 -26.79 10.77
CA LEU A 23 54.74 -27.82 11.82
C LEU A 23 54.61 -27.32 13.27
N MET A 24 53.67 -27.97 13.93
CA MET A 24 53.43 -28.09 15.37
C MET A 24 54.68 -28.54 16.17
N PRO A 25 54.69 -28.39 17.52
CA PRO A 25 54.39 -29.58 18.31
C PRO A 25 53.43 -29.38 19.51
N ASP A 26 52.97 -30.54 19.94
CA ASP A 26 52.11 -30.90 21.03
C ASP A 26 52.38 -30.24 22.38
N GLY A 27 51.31 -29.99 23.12
CA GLY A 27 51.32 -29.66 24.52
C GLY A 27 49.93 -29.77 25.14
N GLN A 28 49.63 -30.97 25.60
CA GLN A 28 48.46 -31.25 26.44
C GLN A 28 48.51 -30.45 27.75
N ALA A 29 47.39 -29.86 28.13
CA ALA A 29 47.00 -29.72 29.53
C ALA A 29 45.47 -29.66 29.63
N HIS A 30 44.95 -30.78 30.11
CA HIS A 30 43.66 -30.89 30.75
C HIS A 30 43.55 -29.90 31.92
N MET A 31 42.46 -29.18 32.01
CA MET A 31 41.89 -28.78 33.29
C MET A 31 40.37 -28.53 33.13
N GLU A 32 39.57 -29.52 33.52
CA GLU A 32 38.23 -29.30 34.03
C GLU A 32 38.34 -28.65 35.41
N PRO A 33 37.42 -27.81 35.82
CA PRO A 33 37.04 -27.67 37.21
C PRO A 33 35.61 -28.17 37.41
N GLN A 34 35.58 -29.15 38.20
CA GLN A 34 34.75 -29.65 39.24
C GLN A 34 33.46 -28.90 39.58
N TYR A 35 32.44 -29.69 39.64
CA TYR A 35 31.21 -29.54 40.40
C TYR A 35 31.41 -28.99 41.82
N ALA A 36 30.54 -28.09 42.25
CA ALA A 36 30.12 -27.98 43.64
C ALA A 36 28.59 -28.03 43.70
N GLU A 37 28.12 -29.15 44.11
CA GLU A 37 26.80 -29.36 44.73
C GLU A 37 26.76 -28.60 46.06
N GLU A 38 25.62 -28.00 46.36
CA GLU A 38 24.92 -28.15 47.64
C GLU A 38 23.58 -27.41 47.57
N GLY A 39 22.51 -28.24 47.63
CA GLY A 39 21.19 -27.80 48.02
C GLY A 39 21.05 -27.77 49.53
N PRO A 40 19.94 -27.39 50.08
CA PRO A 40 18.76 -28.24 50.11
C PRO A 40 17.41 -27.54 49.85
N GLY A 41 16.48 -28.29 49.29
CA GLY A 41 15.07 -28.06 49.31
C GLY A 41 14.40 -28.42 50.68
N PRO A 42 13.16 -28.77 50.75
CA PRO A 42 11.94 -28.17 50.21
C PRO A 42 10.96 -27.79 51.35
N GLY A 43 10.14 -26.84 51.08
CA GLY A 43 9.02 -26.53 51.96
C GLY A 43 7.69 -26.80 51.26
N ILE A 44 7.23 -28.01 51.40
CA ILE A 44 5.87 -28.42 51.09
C ILE A 44 4.97 -27.88 52.21
N PHE A 45 4.02 -27.03 51.90
CA PHE A 45 2.81 -26.89 52.71
C PHE A 45 1.59 -27.30 51.91
N ARG A 46 1.09 -28.42 52.39
CA ARG A 46 -0.11 -29.14 52.04
C ARG A 46 -1.32 -28.32 52.50
N ALA A 47 -2.28 -28.18 51.63
CA ALA A 47 -3.61 -27.72 51.95
C ALA A 47 -4.37 -28.79 52.67
N GLU A 48 -5.12 -28.43 53.67
CA GLU A 48 -6.30 -29.16 54.07
C GLU A 48 -7.44 -28.22 54.48
N PRO A 49 -8.71 -28.67 54.40
CA PRO A 49 -9.87 -27.81 54.22
C PRO A 49 -10.59 -27.54 55.55
N GLY A 50 -11.18 -26.40 55.69
CA GLY A 50 -12.00 -26.05 56.81
C GLY A 50 -13.24 -25.26 56.39
N ASP A 51 -14.33 -25.89 56.60
CA ASP A 51 -15.72 -25.65 56.35
C ASP A 51 -16.31 -24.39 57.02
N PRO A 52 -17.57 -24.07 56.79
CA PRO A 52 -18.10 -22.73 56.61
C PRO A 52 -18.78 -22.18 57.89
N LEU A 53 -19.36 -21.01 57.79
CA LEU A 53 -20.33 -20.37 58.68
C LEU A 53 -19.87 -19.03 59.31
N ARG A 54 -20.41 -17.95 58.83
CA ARG A 54 -21.32 -17.06 59.56
C ARG A 54 -21.59 -15.77 58.83
N ARG A 55 -22.84 -15.61 58.43
CA ARG A 55 -23.48 -14.30 58.39
C ARG A 55 -23.60 -13.71 59.77
N PRO A 56 -23.61 -12.43 59.91
CA PRO A 56 -24.53 -11.80 60.84
C PRO A 56 -25.57 -10.92 60.13
N GLU A 57 -26.67 -11.09 60.67
CA GLU A 57 -28.00 -10.54 60.55
C GLU A 57 -28.09 -9.02 60.65
N ALA A 58 -29.19 -8.59 60.12
CA ALA A 58 -29.82 -7.30 60.18
C ALA A 58 -29.99 -6.74 61.61
N GLN A 59 -29.85 -5.44 61.73
CA GLN A 59 -30.45 -4.72 62.80
C GLN A 59 -31.44 -3.65 62.36
N GLN A 60 -32.59 -3.77 62.93
CA GLN A 60 -33.80 -3.07 62.70
C GLN A 60 -33.77 -1.60 63.22
N GLN A 61 -34.71 -0.89 62.67
CA GLN A 61 -35.24 0.44 62.92
C GLN A 61 -35.34 0.91 64.39
N PRO A 62 -35.62 2.21 64.58
CA PRO A 62 -37.00 2.53 64.91
C PRO A 62 -37.62 3.74 64.17
N THR A 63 -38.90 3.60 64.08
CA THR A 63 -39.97 4.50 63.67
C THR A 63 -40.03 5.84 64.45
N SER A 64 -40.39 6.91 63.73
CA SER A 64 -41.26 7.93 64.34
C SER A 64 -42.16 8.57 63.29
N GLN A 65 -43.37 8.75 63.70
CA GLN A 65 -44.58 9.15 63.01
C GLN A 65 -44.64 10.63 62.63
N ALA A 66 -45.54 10.86 61.73
CA ALA A 66 -46.50 11.98 61.63
C ALA A 66 -46.18 13.06 60.58
N GLY A 67 -47.12 13.21 59.69
CA GLY A 67 -47.28 14.43 58.87
C GLY A 67 -48.03 14.23 57.57
N ARG A 68 -49.35 13.94 57.64
CA ARG A 68 -50.27 14.08 56.49
C ARG A 68 -50.26 15.50 56.01
N TRP A 69 -49.93 15.70 54.68
CA TRP A 69 -50.57 16.75 53.88
C TRP A 69 -50.49 16.35 52.39
N CYS A 70 -51.63 16.06 51.79
CA CYS A 70 -51.86 15.99 50.35
C CYS A 70 -51.94 17.40 49.79
N PRO A 71 -51.40 17.64 48.63
CA PRO A 71 -52.05 18.44 47.66
C PRO A 71 -52.33 17.64 46.35
N ARG A 72 -53.50 17.04 46.37
CA ARG A 72 -54.24 16.66 45.17
C ARG A 72 -54.51 17.94 44.37
N ARG A 73 -53.74 18.22 43.31
CA ARG A 73 -54.18 19.04 42.16
C ARG A 73 -53.14 19.15 41.01
N ARG A 74 -51.87 18.83 41.25
CA ARG A 74 -50.87 18.92 40.17
C ARG A 74 -50.58 17.60 39.41
N GLY A 75 -50.89 16.46 39.98
CA GLY A 75 -50.68 15.15 39.33
C GLY A 75 -51.72 14.82 38.24
N CYS A 76 -53.00 15.28 38.41
CA CYS A 76 -54.03 15.00 37.41
C CYS A 76 -53.84 15.80 36.11
N VAL A 77 -53.26 16.98 36.18
CA VAL A 77 -53.01 17.82 35.00
C VAL A 77 -51.88 17.24 34.18
N ALA A 78 -50.82 16.71 34.82
CA ALA A 78 -49.70 16.10 34.10
C ALA A 78 -50.09 14.77 33.45
N LEU A 79 -50.87 13.94 34.09
CA LEU A 79 -51.41 12.69 33.48
C LEU A 79 -52.42 12.96 32.37
N GLY A 80 -53.25 13.99 32.46
CA GLY A 80 -54.12 14.42 31.40
C GLY A 80 -53.37 14.94 30.16
N ALA A 81 -52.30 15.72 30.35
CA ALA A 81 -51.46 16.21 29.27
C ALA A 81 -50.71 15.08 28.55
N LEU A 82 -50.17 14.09 29.29
CA LEU A 82 -49.52 12.91 28.73
C LEU A 82 -50.51 12.03 27.95
N ALA A 83 -51.72 11.87 28.42
CA ALA A 83 -52.78 11.11 27.74
C ALA A 83 -53.20 11.80 26.42
N LEU A 84 -53.29 13.14 26.43
CA LEU A 84 -53.63 13.92 25.22
C LEU A 84 -52.50 13.88 24.19
N LEU A 85 -51.22 13.94 24.62
CA LEU A 85 -50.09 13.82 23.71
C LEU A 85 -49.95 12.39 23.10
N ALA A 86 -50.20 11.35 23.90
CA ALA A 86 -50.23 9.98 23.43
C ALA A 86 -51.42 9.73 22.48
N GLY A 87 -52.60 10.29 22.75
CA GLY A 87 -53.75 10.22 21.87
C GLY A 87 -53.53 10.96 20.57
N ALA A 88 -52.88 12.11 20.56
CA ALA A 88 -52.57 12.88 19.38
C ALA A 88 -51.53 12.16 18.49
N SER A 89 -50.53 11.49 19.08
CA SER A 89 -49.52 10.74 18.33
C SER A 89 -50.11 9.48 17.68
N VAL A 90 -50.99 8.73 18.36
CA VAL A 90 -51.67 7.56 17.80
C VAL A 90 -52.68 7.99 16.75
N GLY A 91 -53.42 9.08 16.97
CA GLY A 91 -54.37 9.62 15.98
C GLY A 91 -53.66 10.10 14.70
N SER A 92 -52.53 10.77 14.83
CA SER A 92 -51.69 11.19 13.68
C SER A 92 -51.17 9.99 12.89
N TRP A 93 -50.72 8.95 13.60
CA TRP A 93 -50.21 7.73 12.96
C TRP A 93 -51.31 6.95 12.21
N LEU A 94 -52.50 6.84 12.80
CA LEU A 94 -53.65 6.25 12.15
C LEU A 94 -54.16 7.09 10.97
N LEU A 95 -54.07 8.41 11.04
CA LEU A 95 -54.45 9.31 9.96
C LEU A 95 -53.50 9.19 8.75
N VAL A 96 -52.21 9.02 9.01
CA VAL A 96 -51.22 8.73 7.98
C VAL A 96 -51.47 7.37 7.34
N LEU A 97 -51.82 6.35 8.11
CA LEU A 97 -52.13 5.01 7.58
C LEU A 97 -53.44 4.97 6.75
N TYR A 98 -54.45 5.80 7.11
CA TYR A 98 -55.77 5.77 6.47
C TYR A 98 -55.94 6.78 5.31
N LEU A 99 -55.20 7.89 5.31
CA LEU A 99 -55.32 8.95 4.30
C LEU A 99 -54.17 8.97 3.30
N TRP A 100 -53.13 8.12 3.44
CA TRP A 100 -52.15 7.97 2.40
C TRP A 100 -52.76 7.15 1.26
N PRO A 101 -52.97 7.71 0.07
CA PRO A 101 -53.59 6.96 -1.03
C PRO A 101 -52.64 5.83 -1.41
N ALA A 102 -53.10 4.60 -1.32
CA ALA A 102 -52.46 3.43 -1.86
C ALA A 102 -52.28 3.65 -3.37
N ALA A 103 -51.08 4.01 -3.78
CA ALA A 103 -50.68 3.99 -5.16
C ALA A 103 -50.73 2.52 -5.62
N SER A 104 -51.75 2.25 -6.46
CA SER A 104 -51.94 1.12 -7.40
C SER A 104 -51.09 -0.13 -7.13
N GLN A 105 -51.68 -1.13 -6.50
CA GLN A 105 -51.23 -2.52 -6.59
C GLN A 105 -51.66 -3.12 -7.94
N PRO A 106 -50.76 -3.77 -8.67
CA PRO A 106 -51.14 -4.70 -9.73
C PRO A 106 -51.67 -6.00 -9.12
N SER A 107 -52.70 -6.58 -9.77
CA SER A 107 -53.40 -7.80 -9.41
C SER A 107 -52.51 -9.00 -9.14
N PRO A 108 -52.90 -9.93 -8.24
CA PRO A 108 -52.13 -11.14 -7.99
C PRO A 108 -52.37 -12.17 -9.11
N GLY A 109 -51.37 -12.26 -10.00
CA GLY A 109 -51.21 -13.45 -10.83
C GLY A 109 -50.35 -14.44 -10.05
N ASN A 110 -50.83 -15.67 -9.88
CA ASN A 110 -50.12 -16.81 -9.35
C ASN A 110 -48.79 -16.98 -10.07
N LEU A 111 -47.68 -16.68 -9.37
CA LEU A 111 -46.36 -17.15 -9.74
C LEU A 111 -45.73 -17.66 -8.44
N GLN A 112 -45.42 -18.93 -8.45
CA GLN A 112 -44.56 -19.57 -7.47
C GLN A 112 -43.24 -18.78 -7.39
N ASP A 113 -43.00 -18.12 -6.25
CA ASP A 113 -41.73 -17.48 -5.95
C ASP A 113 -40.67 -18.60 -5.73
N GLU A 114 -40.01 -19.04 -6.80
CA GLU A 114 -38.68 -19.50 -6.71
C GLU A 114 -37.81 -18.26 -6.50
N GLU A 115 -37.39 -17.98 -5.26
CA GLU A 115 -36.27 -17.09 -4.97
C GLU A 115 -35.01 -17.64 -5.67
N MET A 116 -34.82 -17.25 -6.92
CA MET A 116 -33.50 -17.38 -7.54
C MET A 116 -32.54 -16.38 -6.83
N PRO A 117 -31.44 -16.87 -6.25
CA PRO A 117 -30.42 -15.95 -5.74
C PRO A 117 -29.92 -15.10 -6.91
N LEU A 118 -30.12 -13.77 -6.84
CA LEU A 118 -29.55 -12.84 -7.80
C LEU A 118 -28.07 -13.10 -7.91
N SER A 119 -27.65 -13.72 -8.99
CA SER A 119 -26.24 -13.95 -9.28
C SER A 119 -25.55 -12.60 -9.48
N CYS A 120 -24.50 -12.32 -8.67
CA CYS A 120 -23.67 -11.12 -8.85
C CYS A 120 -23.05 -11.01 -10.26
N SER A 121 -23.11 -12.06 -11.07
CA SER A 121 -22.65 -12.06 -12.45
C SER A 121 -23.53 -11.21 -13.39
N GLU A 122 -24.80 -10.96 -13.06
CA GLU A 122 -25.70 -10.17 -13.91
C GLU A 122 -25.56 -8.64 -13.72
N ALA A 123 -24.88 -8.20 -12.66
CA ALA A 123 -24.53 -6.78 -12.47
C ALA A 123 -23.38 -6.30 -13.40
N SER A 124 -22.92 -7.15 -14.31
CA SER A 124 -21.89 -6.86 -15.29
C SER A 124 -22.39 -6.07 -16.52
N GLY A 125 -23.51 -5.32 -16.38
CA GLY A 125 -23.88 -4.34 -17.39
C GLY A 125 -22.64 -3.49 -17.71
N GLU A 126 -22.25 -3.45 -18.97
CA GLU A 126 -21.10 -2.69 -19.50
C GLU A 126 -21.06 -1.33 -18.82
N GLU A 127 -20.09 -1.15 -17.92
CA GLU A 127 -19.61 0.17 -17.55
C GLU A 127 -19.02 0.71 -18.84
N ALA A 128 -19.81 1.47 -19.59
CA ALA A 128 -19.32 2.18 -20.75
C ALA A 128 -18.13 2.97 -20.24
N LEU A 129 -16.94 2.57 -20.64
CA LEU A 129 -15.72 3.33 -20.47
C LEU A 129 -16.03 4.71 -21.01
N LEU A 130 -16.32 5.66 -20.12
CA LEU A 130 -16.22 7.06 -20.50
C LEU A 130 -14.83 7.18 -21.09
N PRO A 131 -14.69 7.53 -22.39
CA PRO A 131 -13.39 7.64 -22.99
C PRO A 131 -12.59 8.57 -22.08
N SER A 132 -11.53 8.05 -21.46
CA SER A 132 -10.60 8.86 -20.68
C SER A 132 -10.21 10.01 -21.59
N LEU A 133 -10.41 11.24 -21.13
CA LEU A 133 -10.03 12.43 -21.90
C LEU A 133 -8.60 12.20 -22.38
N PRO A 134 -8.35 12.16 -23.69
CA PRO A 134 -7.06 11.81 -24.21
C PRO A 134 -6.01 12.76 -23.63
N ARG A 135 -4.90 12.19 -23.12
CA ARG A 135 -3.79 12.97 -22.58
C ARG A 135 -3.43 14.06 -23.57
N THR A 136 -3.37 15.28 -23.09
CA THR A 136 -2.96 16.41 -23.93
C THR A 136 -1.47 16.35 -24.25
N VAL A 137 -0.69 15.74 -23.35
CA VAL A 137 0.75 15.55 -23.46
C VAL A 137 1.14 14.20 -22.86
N SER A 138 2.05 13.48 -23.51
CA SER A 138 2.65 12.24 -22.99
C SER A 138 4.16 12.36 -23.02
N PHE A 139 4.83 11.79 -22.04
CA PHE A 139 6.29 11.78 -21.95
C PHE A 139 6.82 10.35 -22.08
N ARG A 140 8.03 10.21 -22.61
CA ARG A 140 8.81 8.98 -22.54
C ARG A 140 10.29 9.29 -22.43
N ILE A 141 11.04 8.40 -21.80
CA ILE A 141 12.49 8.46 -21.69
C ILE A 141 13.04 7.26 -22.45
N ASN A 142 13.92 7.51 -23.42
CA ASN A 142 14.56 6.44 -24.15
C ASN A 142 15.58 5.72 -23.23
N PRO A 143 15.56 4.40 -23.11
CA PRO A 143 16.53 3.67 -22.28
C PRO A 143 17.99 3.84 -22.75
N GLU A 144 18.22 4.07 -24.05
CA GLU A 144 19.56 4.27 -24.65
C GLU A 144 19.99 5.71 -24.54
N GLY A 145 20.44 6.29 -23.56
CA GLY A 145 20.88 7.69 -23.46
C GLY A 145 19.95 8.58 -22.67
N PHE A 146 18.84 8.03 -22.22
CA PHE A 146 17.86 8.72 -21.34
C PHE A 146 17.29 10.01 -21.96
N LEU A 147 17.17 10.04 -23.29
CA LEU A 147 16.64 11.20 -24.00
C LEU A 147 15.14 11.36 -23.74
N LEU A 148 14.75 12.56 -23.33
CA LEU A 148 13.36 12.87 -23.07
C LEU A 148 12.65 13.21 -24.37
N ALA A 149 11.52 12.56 -24.61
CA ALA A 149 10.61 12.90 -25.69
C ALA A 149 9.21 13.19 -25.15
N VAL A 150 8.53 14.08 -25.85
CA VAL A 150 7.16 14.51 -25.56
C VAL A 150 6.29 14.29 -26.80
N GLN A 151 5.08 13.81 -26.59
CA GLN A 151 4.04 13.73 -27.61
C GLN A 151 2.95 14.75 -27.24
N VAL A 152 2.71 15.69 -28.14
CA VAL A 152 1.69 16.74 -27.98
C VAL A 152 0.45 16.33 -28.75
N ARG A 153 -0.74 16.49 -28.16
CA ARG A 153 -2.03 16.02 -28.70
C ARG A 153 -2.29 16.33 -30.17
N ALA A 154 -1.74 17.42 -30.68
CA ALA A 154 -1.95 17.83 -32.07
C ALA A 154 -1.09 17.04 -33.08
N ARG A 155 -0.15 16.22 -32.61
CA ARG A 155 0.77 15.47 -33.47
C ARG A 155 0.93 14.02 -32.98
N PRO A 156 0.94 13.01 -33.87
CA PRO A 156 1.18 11.62 -33.50
C PRO A 156 2.65 11.36 -33.15
N ASP A 157 3.56 12.24 -33.56
CA ASP A 157 5.00 12.04 -33.47
C ASP A 157 5.56 12.37 -32.09
N TRP A 158 6.60 11.64 -31.71
CA TRP A 158 7.38 11.92 -30.50
C TRP A 158 8.47 12.94 -30.82
N LEU A 159 8.45 14.08 -30.12
CA LEU A 159 9.37 15.17 -30.28
C LEU A 159 10.42 15.16 -29.18
N LEU A 160 11.71 15.31 -29.52
CA LEU A 160 12.77 15.43 -28.52
C LEU A 160 12.69 16.81 -27.84
N VAL A 161 12.92 16.82 -26.53
CA VAL A 161 12.77 18.03 -25.73
C VAL A 161 14.04 18.85 -25.78
N CYS A 162 13.94 20.11 -26.26
CA CYS A 162 15.02 21.07 -26.24
C CYS A 162 15.42 21.47 -24.84
N HIS A 163 16.73 21.69 -24.62
CA HIS A 163 17.26 22.04 -23.30
C HIS A 163 17.01 23.50 -22.89
N GLU A 164 16.64 24.39 -23.83
CA GLU A 164 16.34 25.79 -23.55
C GLU A 164 15.15 25.92 -22.59
N GLY A 165 15.33 26.73 -21.55
CA GLY A 165 14.30 26.94 -20.53
C GLY A 165 14.10 25.78 -19.56
N TRP A 166 14.95 24.75 -19.63
CA TRP A 166 14.85 23.59 -18.75
C TRP A 166 15.16 23.93 -17.28
N SER A 167 14.45 23.29 -16.37
CA SER A 167 14.70 23.41 -14.92
C SER A 167 14.59 22.05 -14.23
N SER A 168 15.26 21.92 -13.08
CA SER A 168 15.15 20.72 -12.24
C SER A 168 13.72 20.48 -11.73
N ALA A 169 12.98 21.57 -11.48
CA ALA A 169 11.57 21.48 -11.05
C ALA A 169 10.69 20.86 -12.14
N LEU A 170 10.89 21.22 -13.40
CA LEU A 170 10.21 20.62 -14.54
C LEU A 170 10.59 19.13 -14.68
N GLY A 171 11.89 18.82 -14.59
CA GLY A 171 12.37 17.44 -14.63
C GLY A 171 11.76 16.56 -13.55
N LEU A 172 11.63 17.09 -12.33
CA LEU A 172 10.96 16.41 -11.22
C LEU A 172 9.48 16.15 -11.54
N ARG A 173 8.75 17.15 -12.01
CA ARG A 173 7.32 16.98 -12.37
C ARG A 173 7.12 15.97 -13.48
N ILE A 174 8.01 15.91 -14.47
CA ILE A 174 7.95 14.91 -15.54
C ILE A 174 8.26 13.51 -14.96
N CYS A 175 9.27 13.34 -14.10
CA CYS A 175 9.51 12.08 -13.44
C CYS A 175 8.28 11.62 -12.65
N GLN A 176 7.64 12.52 -11.91
CA GLN A 176 6.43 12.23 -11.14
C GLN A 176 5.26 11.84 -12.04
N SER A 177 5.06 12.53 -13.15
CA SER A 177 4.01 12.19 -14.12
C SER A 177 4.23 10.83 -14.80
N LEU A 178 5.44 10.32 -14.80
CA LEU A 178 5.83 8.98 -15.28
C LEU A 178 5.77 7.89 -14.18
N GLY A 179 5.37 8.25 -12.94
CA GLY A 179 5.26 7.33 -11.82
C GLY A 179 6.56 7.15 -11.02
N HIS A 180 7.58 7.96 -11.26
CA HIS A 180 8.81 7.97 -10.47
C HIS A 180 8.71 8.97 -9.32
N LEU A 181 9.25 8.60 -8.16
CA LEU A 181 9.16 9.48 -6.99
C LEU A 181 10.09 10.71 -7.09
N ARG A 182 11.25 10.58 -7.74
CA ARG A 182 12.29 11.61 -7.75
C ARG A 182 13.00 11.76 -9.10
N LEU A 183 13.50 12.96 -9.34
CA LEU A 183 14.53 13.25 -10.32
C LEU A 183 15.89 12.85 -9.75
N THR A 184 16.67 12.08 -10.50
CA THR A 184 18.05 11.70 -10.12
C THR A 184 19.07 12.61 -10.79
N HIS A 185 18.94 12.82 -12.11
CA HIS A 185 19.89 13.60 -12.89
C HIS A 185 19.27 14.11 -14.16
N TYR A 186 19.75 15.26 -14.65
CA TYR A 186 19.48 15.72 -16.01
C TYR A 186 20.70 16.44 -16.58
N LYS A 187 20.81 16.48 -17.89
CA LYS A 187 21.85 17.22 -18.62
C LYS A 187 21.39 17.59 -20.03
N GLY A 188 22.01 18.61 -20.60
CA GLY A 188 21.95 18.88 -22.04
C GLY A 188 22.87 17.91 -22.78
N VAL A 189 22.40 17.37 -23.90
CA VAL A 189 23.16 16.50 -24.80
C VAL A 189 23.17 17.18 -26.17
N ASN A 190 24.35 17.34 -26.77
CA ASN A 190 24.50 17.98 -28.09
C ASN A 190 23.87 17.09 -29.16
N LEU A 191 23.18 17.71 -30.07
CA LEU A 191 22.59 17.02 -31.25
C LEU A 191 23.64 16.35 -32.14
N SER A 192 24.87 16.90 -32.18
CA SER A 192 26.02 16.30 -32.85
C SER A 192 26.45 14.93 -32.32
N ASP A 193 26.12 14.66 -31.05
CA ASP A 193 26.57 13.45 -30.34
C ASP A 193 25.58 12.28 -30.47
N ILE A 194 24.49 12.50 -31.23
CA ILE A 194 23.39 11.53 -31.35
C ILE A 194 23.07 11.27 -32.81
N GLN A 195 22.74 10.02 -33.10
CA GLN A 195 22.21 9.66 -34.44
C GLN A 195 20.70 10.00 -34.45
N LEU A 196 20.35 11.03 -35.19
CA LEU A 196 18.98 11.44 -35.43
C LEU A 196 18.44 10.90 -36.73
N ASN A 197 17.18 10.49 -36.72
CA ASN A 197 16.46 10.24 -37.97
C ASN A 197 16.13 11.58 -38.63
N SER A 198 16.17 11.64 -39.95
CA SER A 198 15.90 12.86 -40.73
C SER A 198 14.51 13.47 -40.53
N SER A 199 13.58 12.70 -39.95
CA SER A 199 12.22 13.12 -39.60
C SER A 199 12.03 13.51 -38.14
N GLN A 200 13.13 13.54 -37.34
CA GLN A 200 13.03 13.81 -35.92
C GLN A 200 12.67 15.27 -35.66
N GLY A 201 11.49 15.50 -35.08
CA GLY A 201 11.06 16.83 -34.61
C GLY A 201 11.46 17.10 -33.16
N PHE A 202 11.34 18.37 -32.77
CA PHE A 202 11.72 18.86 -31.46
C PHE A 202 10.54 19.59 -30.80
N ALA A 203 10.56 19.69 -29.47
CA ALA A 203 9.63 20.51 -28.71
C ALA A 203 10.38 21.38 -27.73
N GLN A 204 9.97 22.63 -27.65
CA GLN A 204 10.51 23.61 -26.73
C GLN A 204 9.45 24.02 -25.69
N LEU A 205 9.88 24.28 -24.47
CA LEU A 205 9.04 24.85 -23.44
C LEU A 205 8.73 26.32 -23.76
N SER A 206 7.47 26.71 -23.73
CA SER A 206 7.07 28.14 -23.90
C SER A 206 7.47 28.94 -22.68
N PRO A 207 8.20 30.07 -22.84
CA PRO A 207 8.53 30.93 -21.72
C PRO A 207 7.26 31.64 -21.20
N GLY A 208 7.05 31.66 -19.89
CA GLY A 208 6.12 32.57 -19.23
C GLY A 208 4.76 32.06 -18.82
N LEU A 209 4.40 30.82 -19.11
CA LEU A 209 3.19 30.18 -18.60
C LEU A 209 3.54 29.27 -17.44
N GLY A 210 3.34 29.74 -16.20
CA GLY A 210 3.33 28.90 -14.99
C GLY A 210 2.12 27.98 -15.00
N GLY A 211 1.89 27.27 -16.12
CA GLY A 211 0.75 26.43 -16.38
C GLY A 211 1.00 24.95 -16.16
N PHE A 212 -0.03 24.18 -16.38
CA PHE A 212 0.01 22.72 -16.34
C PHE A 212 1.04 22.18 -17.35
N LEU A 213 1.65 21.02 -17.09
CA LEU A 213 2.60 20.34 -18.01
C LEU A 213 2.05 20.21 -19.44
N GLU A 214 0.74 20.31 -19.60
CA GLU A 214 -0.02 20.07 -20.82
C GLU A 214 -0.02 21.26 -21.79
N GLU A 215 0.20 22.49 -21.33
CA GLU A 215 -0.04 23.70 -22.13
C GLU A 215 1.22 24.40 -22.65
N VAL A 216 2.38 23.91 -22.27
CA VAL A 216 3.64 24.67 -22.41
C VAL A 216 4.57 24.17 -23.54
N TRP A 217 4.14 23.20 -24.35
CA TRP A 217 5.00 22.58 -25.37
C TRP A 217 4.74 23.11 -26.78
N GLN A 218 5.75 23.70 -27.40
CA GLN A 218 5.72 24.17 -28.77
C GLN A 218 6.59 23.29 -29.67
N PRO A 219 6.02 22.68 -30.72
CA PRO A 219 6.81 22.00 -31.74
C PRO A 219 7.80 22.92 -32.43
N ARG A 220 9.00 22.44 -32.71
CA ARG A 220 10.09 23.15 -33.37
C ARG A 220 10.77 22.21 -34.37
N ASP A 221 11.38 22.80 -35.39
CA ASP A 221 12.19 22.04 -36.37
C ASP A 221 13.64 21.86 -35.91
N SER A 222 14.08 22.67 -34.91
CA SER A 222 15.42 22.58 -34.31
C SER A 222 15.42 23.19 -32.90
N CYS A 223 16.44 22.85 -32.10
CA CYS A 223 16.72 23.48 -30.83
C CYS A 223 17.76 24.59 -31.03
N ALA A 224 17.50 25.80 -30.51
CA ALA A 224 18.38 26.95 -30.69
C ALA A 224 19.76 26.78 -30.04
N SER A 225 19.83 26.07 -28.91
CA SER A 225 21.09 25.72 -28.22
C SER A 225 21.84 24.56 -28.89
N GLY A 226 21.23 23.85 -29.84
CA GLY A 226 21.76 22.60 -30.36
C GLY A 226 21.78 21.46 -29.33
N GLN A 227 21.05 21.61 -28.22
CA GLN A 227 21.01 20.62 -27.14
C GLN A 227 19.59 20.15 -26.83
N ILE A 228 19.49 18.87 -26.48
CA ILE A 228 18.24 18.24 -25.98
C ILE A 228 18.44 17.71 -24.56
N VAL A 229 17.33 17.43 -23.91
CA VAL A 229 17.32 16.97 -22.51
C VAL A 229 17.55 15.47 -22.43
N SER A 230 18.55 15.06 -21.67
CA SER A 230 18.66 13.74 -21.09
C SER A 230 18.16 13.79 -19.63
N LEU A 231 17.21 12.92 -19.29
CA LEU A 231 16.54 12.90 -18.00
C LEU A 231 16.62 11.52 -17.35
N ARG A 232 17.09 11.47 -16.12
CA ARG A 232 17.07 10.24 -15.28
C ARG A 232 16.19 10.44 -14.07
N CYS A 233 15.19 9.60 -13.95
CA CYS A 233 14.34 9.49 -12.78
C CYS A 233 14.87 8.42 -11.81
N SER A 234 14.34 8.36 -10.59
CA SER A 234 14.65 7.28 -9.65
C SER A 234 14.23 5.93 -10.22
N GLU A 235 15.08 4.95 -10.06
CA GLU A 235 14.77 3.59 -10.51
C GLU A 235 13.66 2.98 -9.69
N CYS A 236 12.69 2.35 -10.34
CA CYS A 236 11.58 1.65 -9.72
C CYS A 236 10.95 0.63 -10.68
N GLY A 237 10.11 -0.25 -10.16
CA GLY A 237 9.24 -1.15 -10.92
C GLY A 237 9.96 -2.25 -11.69
N THR A 238 11.26 -2.41 -11.50
CA THR A 238 12.06 -3.49 -12.10
C THR A 238 12.31 -4.59 -11.07
N ARG A 239 12.40 -5.81 -11.55
CA ARG A 239 12.83 -6.94 -10.72
C ARG A 239 13.79 -7.80 -11.53
N PRO A 240 14.75 -8.48 -10.87
CA PRO A 240 15.60 -9.44 -11.54
C PRO A 240 14.75 -10.49 -12.26
N LEU A 241 15.23 -10.98 -13.40
CA LEU A 241 14.64 -12.13 -14.05
C LEU A 241 14.88 -13.35 -13.15
N ALA A 242 14.00 -13.55 -12.17
CA ALA A 242 14.04 -14.74 -11.33
C ALA A 242 13.77 -15.95 -12.23
N SER A 243 14.63 -16.94 -12.17
CA SER A 243 14.41 -18.24 -12.80
C SER A 243 13.07 -18.77 -12.31
N ARG A 244 12.19 -19.10 -13.26
CA ARG A 244 10.86 -19.65 -12.99
C ARG A 244 11.02 -20.96 -12.22
N ILE A 245 10.65 -20.99 -10.93
CA ILE A 245 10.57 -22.25 -10.18
C ILE A 245 9.29 -22.95 -10.66
N VAL A 246 9.48 -24.12 -11.27
CA VAL A 246 8.38 -24.97 -11.70
C VAL A 246 7.92 -25.76 -10.47
N GLY A 247 6.62 -25.65 -10.07
CA GLY A 247 6.07 -26.53 -9.03
C GLY A 247 5.40 -25.83 -7.83
N GLY A 248 5.00 -24.54 -7.94
CA GLY A 248 4.14 -23.87 -6.94
C GLY A 248 4.70 -23.91 -5.52
N GLN A 249 5.76 -23.18 -5.24
CA GLN A 249 6.38 -23.08 -3.92
C GLN A 249 6.70 -21.63 -3.58
N ALA A 250 7.09 -21.43 -2.31
CA ALA A 250 7.42 -20.15 -1.70
C ALA A 250 8.08 -19.15 -2.67
N VAL A 251 7.73 -17.88 -2.53
CA VAL A 251 8.27 -16.78 -3.32
C VAL A 251 9.79 -16.79 -3.32
N ALA A 252 10.42 -16.75 -4.50
CA ALA A 252 11.87 -16.68 -4.62
C ALA A 252 12.40 -15.33 -4.11
N PRO A 253 13.60 -15.28 -3.51
CA PRO A 253 14.26 -14.01 -3.15
C PRO A 253 14.34 -13.07 -4.36
N GLY A 254 14.03 -11.79 -4.15
CA GLY A 254 14.05 -10.78 -5.21
C GLY A 254 12.86 -10.79 -6.15
N ARG A 255 11.89 -11.70 -6.01
CA ARG A 255 10.66 -11.70 -6.81
C ARG A 255 9.84 -10.44 -6.61
N TRP A 256 9.78 -9.93 -5.38
CA TRP A 256 9.10 -8.70 -4.99
C TRP A 256 10.07 -7.79 -4.23
N PRO A 257 11.00 -7.10 -4.92
CA PRO A 257 12.06 -6.34 -4.25
C PRO A 257 11.54 -5.17 -3.40
N TRP A 258 10.33 -4.70 -3.69
CA TRP A 258 9.65 -3.64 -2.93
C TRP A 258 8.87 -4.14 -1.73
N GLN A 259 8.74 -5.46 -1.54
CA GLN A 259 8.02 -5.99 -0.39
C GLN A 259 8.72 -5.63 0.91
N ALA A 260 7.99 -5.02 1.82
CA ALA A 260 8.46 -4.66 3.15
C ALA A 260 7.59 -5.32 4.22
N SER A 261 8.24 -5.75 5.31
CA SER A 261 7.58 -6.13 6.55
C SER A 261 7.70 -4.98 7.54
N VAL A 262 6.58 -4.39 7.90
CA VAL A 262 6.50 -3.33 8.92
C VAL A 262 6.25 -4.01 10.26
N ALA A 263 7.21 -3.87 11.17
CA ALA A 263 7.25 -4.64 12.40
C ALA A 263 7.35 -3.75 13.65
N LEU A 264 6.74 -4.20 14.72
CA LEU A 264 6.94 -3.65 16.06
C LEU A 264 7.97 -4.51 16.80
N GLY A 265 9.18 -3.99 16.95
CA GLY A 265 10.35 -4.79 17.32
C GLY A 265 10.75 -5.76 16.21
N SER A 266 10.64 -7.06 16.47
CA SER A 266 10.82 -8.13 15.47
C SER A 266 9.51 -8.77 15.00
N ARG A 267 8.37 -8.37 15.60
CA ARG A 267 7.06 -8.94 15.28
C ARG A 267 6.47 -8.24 14.06
N HIS A 268 6.25 -9.00 13.00
CA HIS A 268 5.50 -8.52 11.86
C HIS A 268 4.11 -8.03 12.28
N THR A 269 3.73 -6.86 11.78
CA THR A 269 2.47 -6.21 12.11
C THR A 269 1.67 -5.95 10.86
N CYS A 270 2.34 -5.47 9.81
CA CYS A 270 1.74 -5.13 8.52
C CYS A 270 2.75 -5.30 7.40
N GLY A 271 2.25 -5.41 6.18
CA GLY A 271 3.03 -5.26 4.97
C GLY A 271 3.36 -3.80 4.66
N GLY A 272 4.16 -3.59 3.64
CA GLY A 272 4.49 -2.28 3.11
C GLY A 272 5.15 -2.38 1.75
N SER A 273 5.28 -1.23 1.09
CA SER A 273 5.87 -1.10 -0.25
C SER A 273 6.99 -0.07 -0.25
N VAL A 274 8.18 -0.45 -0.66
CA VAL A 274 9.31 0.48 -0.81
C VAL A 274 9.06 1.38 -2.02
N LEU A 275 8.99 2.70 -1.80
CA LEU A 275 8.86 3.72 -2.84
C LEU A 275 10.19 4.39 -3.20
N ALA A 276 11.09 4.48 -2.24
CA ALA A 276 12.43 5.06 -2.38
C ALA A 276 13.32 4.56 -1.23
N PRO A 277 14.66 4.78 -1.28
CA PRO A 277 15.55 4.29 -0.23
C PRO A 277 15.17 4.69 1.21
N ARG A 278 14.48 5.80 1.40
CA ARG A 278 14.03 6.27 2.74
C ARG A 278 12.52 6.26 2.93
N TRP A 279 11.75 5.78 1.96
CA TRP A 279 10.29 5.88 1.99
C TRP A 279 9.62 4.54 1.75
N VAL A 280 8.74 4.18 2.67
CA VAL A 280 7.90 2.98 2.60
C VAL A 280 6.44 3.39 2.77
N MET A 281 5.58 2.89 1.90
CA MET A 281 4.14 3.07 1.99
C MET A 281 3.50 1.88 2.69
N THR A 282 2.53 2.13 3.54
CA THR A 282 1.72 1.13 4.25
C THR A 282 0.30 1.68 4.47
N ALA A 283 -0.57 0.93 5.14
CA ALA A 283 -1.90 1.41 5.51
C ALA A 283 -1.89 2.27 6.78
N ALA A 284 -2.77 3.26 6.86
CA ALA A 284 -2.90 4.12 8.03
C ALA A 284 -3.45 3.36 9.24
N HIS A 285 -4.37 2.42 9.04
CA HIS A 285 -4.92 1.60 10.12
C HIS A 285 -3.84 0.80 10.87
N CYS A 286 -2.78 0.37 10.18
CA CYS A 286 -1.63 -0.30 10.77
C CYS A 286 -0.96 0.55 11.84
N MET A 287 -0.80 1.84 11.54
CA MET A 287 -0.15 2.79 12.43
C MET A 287 -1.10 3.26 13.54
N HIS A 288 -2.37 3.44 13.20
CA HIS A 288 -3.40 3.89 14.14
C HIS A 288 -3.64 2.87 15.26
N SER A 289 -3.71 1.59 14.92
CA SER A 289 -3.92 0.50 15.89
C SER A 289 -2.83 0.43 16.96
N PHE A 290 -1.62 0.89 16.62
CA PHE A 290 -0.45 0.88 17.51
C PHE A 290 0.07 2.28 17.86
N ARG A 291 -0.77 3.31 17.81
CA ARG A 291 -0.41 4.72 18.07
C ARG A 291 0.27 4.98 19.43
N LEU A 292 0.05 4.10 20.41
CA LEU A 292 0.67 4.18 21.73
C LEU A 292 2.08 3.55 21.77
N SER A 293 2.48 2.87 20.71
CA SER A 293 3.80 2.27 20.63
C SER A 293 4.87 3.35 20.42
N ARG A 294 6.03 3.15 21.01
CA ARG A 294 7.16 4.08 20.82
C ARG A 294 7.63 4.04 19.38
N LEU A 295 7.81 5.20 18.76
CA LEU A 295 8.33 5.32 17.39
C LEU A 295 9.64 4.54 17.19
N SER A 296 10.53 4.58 18.18
CA SER A 296 11.81 3.86 18.16
C SER A 296 11.70 2.33 18.12
N SER A 297 10.52 1.79 18.39
CA SER A 297 10.27 0.34 18.31
C SER A 297 9.87 -0.13 16.92
N TRP A 298 9.53 0.79 16.01
CA TRP A 298 9.14 0.43 14.66
C TRP A 298 10.36 0.13 13.79
N ARG A 299 10.26 -0.97 13.04
CA ARG A 299 11.29 -1.45 12.10
C ARG A 299 10.65 -1.80 10.77
N VAL A 300 11.41 -1.62 9.72
CA VAL A 300 11.07 -2.09 8.38
C VAL A 300 12.13 -3.09 7.94
N TYR A 301 11.70 -4.28 7.57
CA TYR A 301 12.54 -5.33 7.01
C TYR A 301 12.24 -5.47 5.53
N THR A 302 13.28 -5.54 4.71
CA THR A 302 13.20 -5.66 3.25
C THR A 302 14.10 -6.79 2.76
N GLY A 303 13.84 -7.32 1.56
CA GLY A 303 14.61 -8.44 1.02
C GLY A 303 14.34 -9.79 1.72
N LEU A 304 13.27 -9.87 2.51
CA LEU A 304 12.89 -11.08 3.25
C LEU A 304 11.99 -11.98 2.41
N VAL A 305 12.22 -13.28 2.56
CA VAL A 305 11.26 -14.32 2.16
C VAL A 305 10.63 -14.97 3.40
N SER A 306 11.41 -15.19 4.45
CA SER A 306 10.96 -15.84 5.68
C SER A 306 11.19 -14.96 6.90
N HIS A 307 10.20 -14.86 7.77
CA HIS A 307 10.30 -14.12 9.03
C HIS A 307 11.22 -14.79 10.04
N SER A 308 11.38 -16.11 9.98
CA SER A 308 12.34 -16.84 10.83
C SER A 308 13.79 -16.44 10.58
N ALA A 309 14.09 -15.82 9.41
CA ALA A 309 15.39 -15.27 9.08
C ALA A 309 15.63 -13.87 9.68
N VAL A 310 14.62 -13.24 10.31
CA VAL A 310 14.71 -11.88 10.87
C VAL A 310 15.59 -11.87 12.11
N ARG A 311 16.63 -11.02 12.07
CA ARG A 311 17.43 -10.69 13.26
C ARG A 311 16.94 -9.35 13.83
N PRO A 312 16.62 -9.27 15.14
CA PRO A 312 15.96 -8.09 15.74
C PRO A 312 16.65 -6.75 15.50
N HIS A 313 17.96 -6.75 15.25
CA HIS A 313 18.78 -5.53 15.09
C HIS A 313 19.04 -5.14 13.62
N GLN A 314 18.55 -5.91 12.65
CA GLN A 314 18.84 -5.67 11.23
C GLN A 314 17.80 -4.82 10.50
N GLY A 315 16.61 -4.63 11.07
CA GLY A 315 15.56 -3.81 10.46
C GLY A 315 15.90 -2.32 10.43
N ALA A 316 15.54 -1.65 9.34
CA ALA A 316 15.65 -0.20 9.22
C ALA A 316 14.75 0.51 10.23
N VAL A 317 15.30 1.48 10.97
CA VAL A 317 14.56 2.21 12.00
C VAL A 317 13.64 3.22 11.33
N VAL A 318 12.38 3.27 11.76
CA VAL A 318 11.43 4.31 11.35
C VAL A 318 11.73 5.60 12.09
N GLU A 319 11.95 6.68 11.35
CA GLU A 319 12.20 8.02 11.87
C GLU A 319 10.92 8.83 12.01
N ARG A 320 9.99 8.69 11.05
CA ARG A 320 8.69 9.36 11.07
C ARG A 320 7.61 8.43 10.53
N ILE A 321 6.43 8.51 11.13
CA ILE A 321 5.19 7.88 10.66
C ILE A 321 4.24 9.01 10.27
N ILE A 322 3.79 9.01 9.04
CA ILE A 322 2.96 10.07 8.45
C ILE A 322 1.71 9.41 7.87
N PRO A 323 0.65 9.22 8.68
CA PRO A 323 -0.63 8.79 8.15
C PRO A 323 -1.26 9.92 7.33
N HIS A 324 -2.11 9.55 6.38
CA HIS A 324 -2.85 10.55 5.62
C HIS A 324 -3.72 11.40 6.56
N PRO A 325 -3.72 12.75 6.46
CA PRO A 325 -4.42 13.61 7.43
C PRO A 325 -5.93 13.42 7.45
N LEU A 326 -6.52 12.89 6.38
CA LEU A 326 -7.96 12.62 6.26
C LEU A 326 -8.33 11.16 6.55
N TYR A 327 -7.40 10.35 7.08
CA TYR A 327 -7.70 8.97 7.41
C TYR A 327 -8.87 8.84 8.36
N SER A 328 -9.86 8.04 7.99
CA SER A 328 -11.07 7.76 8.78
C SER A 328 -11.05 6.33 9.33
N THR A 329 -11.08 6.22 10.65
CA THR A 329 -11.17 4.91 11.34
C THR A 329 -12.55 4.26 11.25
N GLN A 330 -13.57 5.00 10.80
CA GLN A 330 -14.94 4.51 10.73
C GLN A 330 -15.22 3.70 9.47
N ASN A 331 -14.68 4.15 8.35
CA ASN A 331 -14.92 3.55 7.04
C ASN A 331 -13.63 3.25 6.26
N HIS A 332 -12.47 3.36 6.89
CA HIS A 332 -11.15 3.15 6.28
C HIS A 332 -10.87 4.03 5.05
N ASP A 333 -11.57 5.17 4.90
CA ASP A 333 -11.25 6.10 3.84
C ASP A 333 -9.88 6.75 4.06
N TYR A 334 -9.14 7.04 3.00
CA TYR A 334 -7.76 7.54 3.04
C TYR A 334 -6.78 6.63 3.81
N ASP A 335 -6.93 5.32 3.70
CA ASP A 335 -6.16 4.35 4.48
C ASP A 335 -4.74 4.15 3.93
N VAL A 336 -3.94 5.17 3.99
CA VAL A 336 -2.53 5.17 3.58
C VAL A 336 -1.65 5.90 4.59
N ALA A 337 -0.43 5.42 4.77
CA ALA A 337 0.61 6.06 5.58
C ALA A 337 1.98 5.94 4.92
N LEU A 338 2.82 6.96 5.11
CA LEU A 338 4.21 6.95 4.71
C LEU A 338 5.12 6.81 5.93
N LEU A 339 6.09 5.92 5.83
CA LEU A 339 7.13 5.71 6.81
C LEU A 339 8.44 6.28 6.26
N GLN A 340 9.02 7.26 6.95
CA GLN A 340 10.36 7.75 6.67
C GLN A 340 11.38 6.95 7.49
N LEU A 341 12.37 6.39 6.80
CA LEU A 341 13.43 5.61 7.44
C LEU A 341 14.59 6.53 7.85
N ARG A 342 15.19 6.25 9.00
CA ARG A 342 16.35 6.99 9.53
C ARG A 342 17.56 6.87 8.61
N THR A 343 17.81 5.67 8.12
CA THR A 343 18.90 5.36 7.18
C THR A 343 18.31 4.86 5.86
N PRO A 344 18.88 5.27 4.72
CA PRO A 344 18.40 4.77 3.44
C PRO A 344 18.65 3.26 3.31
N LEU A 345 17.72 2.58 2.64
CA LEU A 345 17.89 1.19 2.21
C LEU A 345 18.94 1.11 1.11
N ASN A 346 19.76 0.08 1.14
CA ASN A 346 20.66 -0.25 0.05
C ASN A 346 19.91 -1.12 -0.96
N PHE A 347 19.70 -0.59 -2.15
CA PHE A 347 19.05 -1.35 -3.22
C PHE A 347 19.99 -2.42 -3.77
N SER A 348 19.40 -3.56 -4.10
CA SER A 348 20.08 -4.78 -4.57
C SER A 348 19.12 -5.60 -5.41
N ASP A 349 19.52 -6.79 -5.82
CA ASP A 349 18.62 -7.73 -6.53
C ASP A 349 17.41 -8.15 -5.70
N THR A 350 17.45 -8.00 -4.37
CA THR A 350 16.35 -8.38 -3.47
C THR A 350 15.64 -7.20 -2.84
N VAL A 351 16.17 -5.98 -2.94
CA VAL A 351 15.59 -4.75 -2.38
C VAL A 351 15.57 -3.66 -3.43
N GLY A 352 14.39 -3.18 -3.77
CA GLY A 352 14.20 -2.14 -4.78
C GLY A 352 12.87 -1.41 -4.56
N ALA A 353 12.63 -0.36 -5.33
CA ALA A 353 11.39 0.41 -5.27
C ALA A 353 10.37 -0.07 -6.29
N VAL A 354 9.08 0.03 -5.98
CA VAL A 354 7.98 -0.06 -6.92
C VAL A 354 7.67 1.34 -7.48
N CYS A 355 7.29 1.45 -8.74
CA CYS A 355 6.81 2.71 -9.30
C CYS A 355 5.40 3.03 -8.78
N LEU A 356 5.09 4.31 -8.66
CA LEU A 356 3.73 4.78 -8.50
C LEU A 356 2.99 4.66 -9.84
N PRO A 357 1.66 4.67 -9.87
CA PRO A 357 0.95 4.88 -11.12
C PRO A 357 1.39 6.19 -11.78
N ALA A 358 1.58 6.18 -13.09
CA ALA A 358 1.79 7.42 -13.81
C ALA A 358 0.53 8.29 -13.74
N GLU A 359 0.69 9.61 -13.89
CA GLU A 359 -0.45 10.52 -13.93
C GLU A 359 -1.45 10.09 -15.00
N LYS A 360 -2.71 9.90 -14.60
CA LYS A 360 -3.81 9.43 -15.48
C LYS A 360 -3.58 8.02 -16.09
N GLN A 361 -2.66 7.23 -15.52
CA GLN A 361 -2.54 5.83 -15.90
C GLN A 361 -3.77 5.07 -15.39
N ASP A 362 -4.41 4.37 -16.29
CA ASP A 362 -5.57 3.55 -15.98
C ASP A 362 -5.21 2.06 -16.08
N PHE A 363 -5.69 1.31 -15.11
CA PHE A 363 -5.62 -0.15 -15.11
C PHE A 363 -7.06 -0.66 -15.23
N PRO A 364 -7.45 -1.13 -16.43
CA PRO A 364 -8.83 -1.51 -16.68
C PRO A 364 -9.26 -2.71 -15.81
N ARG A 365 -10.57 -2.82 -15.58
CA ARG A 365 -11.15 -4.00 -14.93
C ARG A 365 -10.68 -5.29 -15.64
N GLY A 366 -10.41 -6.34 -14.86
CA GLY A 366 -9.86 -7.59 -15.37
C GLY A 366 -8.35 -7.59 -15.49
N SER A 367 -7.67 -6.45 -15.31
CA SER A 367 -6.21 -6.43 -15.22
C SER A 367 -5.72 -7.39 -14.16
N GLN A 368 -4.80 -8.27 -14.52
CA GLN A 368 -4.21 -9.25 -13.62
C GLN A 368 -3.11 -8.57 -12.80
N CYS A 369 -3.40 -8.34 -11.53
CA CYS A 369 -2.47 -7.74 -10.58
C CYS A 369 -1.99 -8.78 -9.57
N TRP A 370 -0.98 -8.46 -8.81
CA TRP A 370 -0.40 -9.34 -7.82
C TRP A 370 -0.47 -8.71 -6.45
N VAL A 371 -0.92 -9.48 -5.48
CA VAL A 371 -0.82 -9.16 -4.07
C VAL A 371 0.20 -10.09 -3.43
N SER A 372 0.99 -9.59 -2.49
CA SER A 372 2.01 -10.36 -1.79
C SER A 372 2.11 -9.95 -0.33
N GLY A 373 2.40 -10.94 0.53
CA GLY A 373 2.53 -10.70 1.95
C GLY A 373 2.76 -11.97 2.77
N TRP A 374 2.73 -11.82 4.07
CA TRP A 374 2.91 -12.89 5.07
C TRP A 374 1.63 -13.14 5.87
N GLY A 375 0.48 -12.77 5.32
CA GLY A 375 -0.81 -12.98 5.95
C GLY A 375 -1.18 -14.45 6.09
N HIS A 376 -2.36 -14.68 6.60
CA HIS A 376 -2.89 -16.02 6.76
C HIS A 376 -3.06 -16.70 5.39
N THR A 377 -2.61 -17.92 5.26
CA THR A 377 -2.77 -18.73 4.03
C THR A 377 -4.07 -19.51 4.00
N ASP A 378 -4.77 -19.57 5.12
CA ASP A 378 -6.07 -20.19 5.29
C ASP A 378 -6.89 -19.36 6.29
N PRO A 379 -8.16 -19.03 6.01
CA PRO A 379 -9.03 -18.25 6.92
C PRO A 379 -9.18 -18.87 8.32
N SER A 380 -9.01 -20.18 8.43
CA SER A 380 -9.08 -20.90 9.71
C SER A 380 -7.78 -20.82 10.54
N HIS A 381 -6.69 -20.40 9.93
CA HIS A 381 -5.41 -20.27 10.63
C HIS A 381 -5.40 -19.02 11.51
N THR A 382 -4.78 -19.14 12.68
CA THR A 382 -4.61 -18.05 13.64
C THR A 382 -3.22 -17.40 13.58
N HIS A 383 -2.38 -17.86 12.67
CA HIS A 383 -0.98 -17.44 12.57
C HIS A 383 -0.64 -16.99 11.15
N ASN A 384 0.13 -15.92 11.07
CA ASN A 384 0.69 -15.45 9.82
C ASN A 384 1.64 -16.49 9.23
N SER A 385 1.75 -16.50 7.91
CA SER A 385 2.75 -17.31 7.21
C SER A 385 4.17 -16.86 7.58
N ASP A 386 5.06 -17.79 7.86
CA ASP A 386 6.49 -17.47 7.99
C ASP A 386 7.09 -17.09 6.64
N THR A 387 6.59 -17.67 5.56
CA THR A 387 7.12 -17.51 4.21
C THR A 387 6.25 -16.56 3.40
N LEU A 388 6.89 -15.62 2.69
CA LEU A 388 6.21 -14.69 1.78
C LEU A 388 5.39 -15.47 0.75
N GLN A 389 4.13 -15.11 0.61
CA GLN A 389 3.18 -15.65 -0.36
C GLN A 389 2.87 -14.62 -1.42
N ASP A 390 2.46 -15.05 -2.59
CA ASP A 390 1.90 -14.18 -3.62
C ASP A 390 0.75 -14.84 -4.37
N THR A 391 -0.17 -14.05 -4.83
CA THR A 391 -1.26 -14.53 -5.69
C THR A 391 -1.67 -13.48 -6.71
N VAL A 392 -2.26 -13.96 -7.82
CA VAL A 392 -2.84 -13.09 -8.84
C VAL A 392 -4.28 -12.80 -8.49
N VAL A 393 -4.66 -11.55 -8.61
CA VAL A 393 -6.03 -11.09 -8.40
C VAL A 393 -6.43 -10.12 -9.52
N PRO A 394 -7.60 -10.33 -10.16
CA PRO A 394 -8.11 -9.39 -11.17
C PRO A 394 -8.64 -8.12 -10.51
N LEU A 395 -8.42 -6.96 -11.13
CA LEU A 395 -9.12 -5.73 -10.74
C LEU A 395 -10.61 -5.84 -11.07
N LEU A 396 -11.45 -5.44 -10.14
CA LEU A 396 -12.89 -5.43 -10.30
C LEU A 396 -13.41 -4.00 -10.55
N GLY A 397 -14.48 -3.89 -11.33
CA GLY A 397 -15.14 -2.61 -11.55
C GLY A 397 -15.75 -2.09 -10.24
N THR A 398 -15.54 -0.79 -9.95
CA THR A 398 -16.06 -0.15 -8.72
C THR A 398 -17.57 -0.31 -8.57
N ARG A 399 -18.30 -0.24 -9.68
CA ARG A 399 -19.75 -0.37 -9.70
C ARG A 399 -20.22 -1.76 -9.25
N LEU A 400 -19.56 -2.82 -9.72
CA LEU A 400 -19.82 -4.19 -9.28
C LEU A 400 -19.49 -4.35 -7.80
N CYS A 401 -18.30 -3.94 -7.39
CA CYS A 401 -17.83 -4.09 -6.02
C CYS A 401 -18.68 -3.29 -5.02
N ASN A 402 -19.20 -2.13 -5.43
CA ASN A 402 -20.05 -1.27 -4.59
C ASN A 402 -21.55 -1.58 -4.69
N SER A 403 -21.90 -2.66 -5.38
CA SER A 403 -23.31 -3.10 -5.53
C SER A 403 -23.88 -3.68 -4.23
N SER A 404 -25.20 -3.85 -4.19
CA SER A 404 -25.91 -4.42 -3.04
C SER A 404 -25.51 -5.87 -2.73
N CYS A 405 -25.05 -6.63 -3.73
CA CYS A 405 -24.61 -8.00 -3.54
C CYS A 405 -23.17 -8.13 -3.02
N MET A 406 -22.42 -7.04 -2.93
CA MET A 406 -21.05 -7.01 -2.38
C MET A 406 -20.96 -6.07 -1.19
N TYR A 407 -20.56 -4.82 -1.40
CA TYR A 407 -20.26 -3.87 -0.33
C TYR A 407 -21.33 -2.77 -0.13
N SER A 408 -22.45 -2.81 -0.87
CA SER A 408 -23.67 -2.01 -0.63
C SER A 408 -23.42 -0.50 -0.45
N GLY A 409 -22.57 0.10 -1.28
CA GLY A 409 -22.27 1.54 -1.22
C GLY A 409 -21.15 1.93 -0.24
N ALA A 410 -20.46 0.98 0.39
CA ALA A 410 -19.42 1.29 1.37
C ALA A 410 -18.08 1.79 0.76
N LEU A 411 -17.84 1.56 -0.53
CA LEU A 411 -16.62 2.01 -1.19
C LEU A 411 -16.65 3.51 -1.50
N THR A 412 -15.54 4.17 -1.21
CA THR A 412 -15.29 5.56 -1.61
C THR A 412 -14.50 5.61 -2.93
N PRO A 413 -14.42 6.76 -3.61
CA PRO A 413 -13.57 6.93 -4.80
C PRO A 413 -12.08 6.63 -4.57
N ARG A 414 -11.60 6.68 -3.31
CA ARG A 414 -10.21 6.37 -2.92
C ARG A 414 -9.97 4.89 -2.66
N MET A 415 -10.94 4.03 -3.02
CA MET A 415 -10.87 2.59 -2.85
C MET A 415 -11.03 1.89 -4.19
N LEU A 416 -10.42 0.73 -4.32
CA LEU A 416 -10.61 -0.19 -5.42
C LEU A 416 -10.73 -1.61 -4.89
N CYS A 417 -11.30 -2.51 -5.68
CA CYS A 417 -11.39 -3.93 -5.36
C CYS A 417 -10.55 -4.76 -6.31
N ALA A 418 -9.93 -5.79 -5.76
CA ALA A 418 -9.31 -6.84 -6.54
C ALA A 418 -9.53 -8.18 -5.85
N GLY A 419 -9.77 -9.22 -6.63
CA GLY A 419 -10.07 -10.55 -6.12
C GLY A 419 -10.99 -11.31 -7.04
N TYR A 420 -11.37 -12.49 -6.61
CA TYR A 420 -12.31 -13.34 -7.33
C TYR A 420 -13.67 -13.33 -6.63
N VAL A 421 -14.73 -13.21 -7.43
CA VAL A 421 -16.11 -13.22 -6.91
C VAL A 421 -16.46 -14.54 -6.22
N ASP A 422 -15.84 -15.64 -6.65
CA ASP A 422 -16.01 -16.96 -6.06
C ASP A 422 -15.17 -17.18 -4.77
N GLY A 423 -14.34 -16.22 -4.36
CA GLY A 423 -13.57 -16.28 -3.13
C GLY A 423 -12.38 -17.24 -3.16
N ARG A 424 -11.87 -17.63 -4.35
CA ARG A 424 -10.78 -18.62 -4.44
C ARG A 424 -9.40 -18.11 -4.08
N ALA A 425 -9.18 -16.79 -4.07
CA ALA A 425 -7.92 -16.16 -3.67
C ALA A 425 -8.12 -14.69 -3.29
N ASP A 426 -7.47 -14.26 -2.22
CA ASP A 426 -7.54 -12.90 -1.68
C ASP A 426 -6.31 -12.59 -0.83
N ALA A 427 -6.14 -11.32 -0.44
CA ALA A 427 -5.30 -10.91 0.67
C ALA A 427 -5.99 -11.23 2.01
N CYS A 428 -5.22 -11.56 3.03
CA CYS A 428 -5.78 -11.91 4.32
C CYS A 428 -5.13 -11.12 5.47
N GLN A 429 -5.53 -11.41 6.71
CA GLN A 429 -4.95 -10.78 7.91
C GLN A 429 -3.44 -10.99 7.95
N GLY A 430 -2.70 -9.89 8.14
CA GLY A 430 -1.24 -9.85 8.06
C GLY A 430 -0.71 -9.29 6.75
N ASP A 431 -1.51 -9.25 5.67
CA ASP A 431 -1.15 -8.60 4.41
C ASP A 431 -1.49 -7.10 4.41
N SER A 432 -2.24 -6.62 5.39
CA SER A 432 -2.61 -5.21 5.58
C SER A 432 -1.43 -4.26 5.35
N GLY A 433 -1.62 -3.23 4.54
CA GLY A 433 -0.56 -2.29 4.18
C GLY A 433 0.40 -2.78 3.08
N GLY A 434 0.29 -4.05 2.69
CA GLY A 434 1.08 -4.64 1.61
C GLY A 434 0.69 -4.16 0.22
N PRO A 435 1.51 -4.49 -0.79
CA PRO A 435 1.32 -4.01 -2.16
C PRO A 435 0.28 -4.82 -2.95
N LEU A 436 -0.53 -4.11 -3.72
CA LEU A 436 -1.19 -4.61 -4.92
C LEU A 436 -0.49 -3.98 -6.12
N VAL A 437 0.18 -4.79 -6.93
CA VAL A 437 0.98 -4.31 -8.06
C VAL A 437 0.49 -4.86 -9.38
N CYS A 438 0.50 -4.03 -10.41
CA CYS A 438 0.14 -4.41 -11.77
C CYS A 438 1.31 -4.12 -12.71
N LEU A 439 1.48 -4.98 -13.71
CA LEU A 439 2.51 -4.84 -14.73
C LEU A 439 1.95 -4.06 -15.92
N ASP A 440 2.62 -2.98 -16.30
CA ASP A 440 2.32 -2.23 -17.51
C ASP A 440 3.61 -1.85 -18.24
N GLY A 441 3.69 -2.10 -19.54
CA GLY A 441 4.86 -1.77 -20.36
C GLY A 441 6.19 -2.36 -19.88
N GLY A 442 6.16 -3.48 -19.12
CA GLY A 442 7.36 -4.08 -18.53
C GLY A 442 7.74 -3.50 -17.15
N THR A 443 7.01 -2.52 -16.64
CA THR A 443 7.24 -1.85 -15.35
C THR A 443 6.14 -2.19 -14.37
N TRP A 444 6.51 -2.44 -13.10
CA TRP A 444 5.57 -2.72 -12.02
C TRP A 444 5.15 -1.44 -11.31
N HIS A 445 3.84 -1.25 -11.18
CA HIS A 445 3.24 -0.10 -10.53
C HIS A 445 2.46 -0.50 -9.29
N LEU A 446 2.58 0.27 -8.21
CA LEU A 446 1.79 0.12 -6.99
C LEU A 446 0.40 0.72 -7.20
N VAL A 447 -0.57 -0.11 -7.52
CA VAL A 447 -1.94 0.32 -7.85
C VAL A 447 -2.81 0.42 -6.60
N GLY A 448 -2.56 -0.45 -5.61
CA GLY A 448 -3.31 -0.48 -4.36
C GLY A 448 -2.46 -0.81 -3.15
N VAL A 449 -2.97 -0.44 -1.98
CA VAL A 449 -2.45 -0.84 -0.66
C VAL A 449 -3.53 -1.66 0.03
N VAL A 450 -3.20 -2.87 0.50
CA VAL A 450 -4.16 -3.75 1.21
C VAL A 450 -4.75 -3.00 2.39
N SER A 451 -6.07 -2.84 2.42
CA SER A 451 -6.76 -2.02 3.41
C SER A 451 -7.73 -2.82 4.26
N TRP A 452 -8.84 -3.29 3.69
CA TRP A 452 -9.85 -4.01 4.42
C TRP A 452 -10.61 -5.01 3.53
N GLY A 453 -11.45 -5.84 4.13
CA GLY A 453 -12.33 -6.76 3.46
C GLY A 453 -13.28 -7.40 4.45
N ARG A 454 -14.26 -8.14 3.97
CA ARG A 454 -15.14 -8.94 4.79
C ARG A 454 -14.67 -10.40 4.76
N GLY A 455 -14.00 -10.81 5.83
CA GLY A 455 -13.32 -12.11 5.87
C GLY A 455 -12.07 -12.16 4.99
N CYS A 456 -11.70 -13.35 4.53
CA CYS A 456 -10.62 -13.58 3.57
C CYS A 456 -11.11 -14.62 2.57
N ALA A 457 -11.01 -14.32 1.28
CA ALA A 457 -11.45 -15.19 0.20
C ALA A 457 -12.93 -15.63 0.36
N GLU A 458 -13.79 -14.73 0.85
CA GLU A 458 -15.22 -15.00 0.95
C GLU A 458 -15.90 -14.69 -0.39
N PRO A 459 -16.83 -15.56 -0.86
CA PRO A 459 -17.60 -15.28 -2.06
C PRO A 459 -18.33 -13.93 -1.96
N ASN A 460 -18.31 -13.16 -3.04
CA ASN A 460 -18.88 -11.82 -3.15
C ASN A 460 -18.25 -10.75 -2.25
N HIS A 461 -17.12 -11.02 -1.60
CA HIS A 461 -16.41 -10.06 -0.76
C HIS A 461 -14.92 -10.01 -1.10
N PRO A 462 -14.56 -9.53 -2.32
CA PRO A 462 -13.17 -9.39 -2.73
C PRO A 462 -12.45 -8.35 -1.87
N GLY A 463 -11.13 -8.43 -1.80
CA GLY A 463 -10.30 -7.48 -1.06
C GLY A 463 -10.50 -6.04 -1.51
N VAL A 464 -10.50 -5.12 -0.54
CA VAL A 464 -10.58 -3.67 -0.76
C VAL A 464 -9.22 -3.05 -0.46
N TYR A 465 -8.77 -2.22 -1.37
CA TYR A 465 -7.45 -1.60 -1.38
C TYR A 465 -7.59 -0.08 -1.44
N ALA A 466 -6.71 0.64 -0.76
CA ALA A 466 -6.57 2.07 -0.96
C ALA A 466 -5.99 2.33 -2.36
N LYS A 467 -6.68 3.10 -3.20
CA LYS A 467 -6.34 3.36 -4.61
C LYS A 467 -5.21 4.38 -4.70
N VAL A 468 -4.00 3.94 -4.99
CA VAL A 468 -2.77 4.77 -4.92
C VAL A 468 -2.83 5.99 -5.85
N ALA A 469 -3.47 5.88 -7.00
CA ALA A 469 -3.62 7.00 -7.94
C ALA A 469 -4.32 8.24 -7.33
N GLU A 470 -5.16 8.05 -6.31
CA GLU A 470 -5.87 9.14 -5.62
C GLU A 470 -5.01 9.87 -4.57
N PHE A 471 -3.80 9.37 -4.31
CA PHE A 471 -2.88 9.90 -3.29
C PHE A 471 -1.57 10.44 -3.86
N LEU A 472 -1.41 10.51 -5.17
CA LEU A 472 -0.14 10.88 -5.82
C LEU A 472 0.37 12.24 -5.34
N ASP A 473 -0.49 13.25 -5.30
CA ASP A 473 -0.12 14.60 -4.87
C ASP A 473 0.39 14.59 -3.42
N TRP A 474 -0.34 13.92 -2.52
CA TRP A 474 0.05 13.80 -1.11
C TRP A 474 1.35 13.02 -0.94
N ILE A 475 1.55 11.94 -1.71
CA ILE A 475 2.80 11.16 -1.68
C ILE A 475 3.97 12.02 -2.14
N HIS A 476 3.83 12.73 -3.26
CA HIS A 476 4.88 13.57 -3.82
C HIS A 476 5.23 14.74 -2.91
N ASP A 477 4.24 15.36 -2.27
CA ASP A 477 4.44 16.47 -1.34
C ASP A 477 5.12 16.02 -0.04
N THR A 478 4.79 14.81 0.43
CA THR A 478 5.30 14.27 1.69
C THR A 478 6.69 13.67 1.54
N ALA A 479 6.97 12.99 0.43
CA ALA A 479 8.20 12.23 0.22
C ALA A 479 9.30 13.02 -0.54
N ARG A 480 9.22 14.34 -0.53
CA ARG A 480 10.22 15.25 -1.11
C ARG A 480 11.64 15.06 -0.59
#